data_cd09a60c476171f578e81a379d824eeb
#
_entry.id   cd09a60c476171f578e81a379d824eeb
#
_cell.length_a   1.000
_cell.length_b   1.000
_cell.length_c   1.000
_cell.angle_alpha   90.00
_cell.angle_beta   90.00
_cell.angle_gamma   90.00
#
_symmetry.space_group_name_H-M   'P 1'
#
loop_
_entity.id
_entity.type
_entity.pdbx_description
1 polymer ?
#
loop_
_entity_poly.entity_id
_entity_poly.type
_entity_poly.pdbx_seq_one_letter_code
_entity_poly.pdbx_strand_id
1 'polypeptide(L)'
;LLVPNEILSKPDRLTANEYAIIKEHVNLGYQIVKDADIDERVKSAILLHHEKCDGSGYPMGLKSEDIPDFAKIITIADIYDAMTSSRIYRKALCPFHVVRDMEQDAFTKFDPKFSLPFLKNVATSYIGNNVKLSDGRTGEVVLINEHALSRPIVKCEGNEFVDLSKERNLEIVAVLQ
;
A
#
# COMPACT_ATOMS: atom_id res chain seq x y z
N LEU A 1 -17.75 -10.56 -13.36
CA LEU A 1 -16.57 -9.70 -13.60
C LEU A 1 -16.46 -9.46 -15.10
N LEU A 2 -16.29 -8.20 -15.51
CA LEU A 2 -16.20 -7.82 -16.93
C LEU A 2 -14.77 -7.95 -17.48
N VAL A 3 -13.77 -8.21 -16.61
CA VAL A 3 -12.40 -8.54 -17.00
C VAL A 3 -12.28 -10.06 -17.14
N PRO A 4 -11.68 -10.60 -18.23
CA PRO A 4 -11.55 -12.04 -18.45
C PRO A 4 -10.79 -12.74 -17.31
N ASN A 5 -11.35 -13.87 -16.82
CA ASN A 5 -10.71 -14.63 -15.73
C ASN A 5 -9.33 -15.15 -16.08
N GLU A 6 -9.07 -15.44 -17.34
CA GLU A 6 -7.77 -15.89 -17.86
C GLU A 6 -6.67 -14.87 -17.62
N ILE A 7 -7.01 -13.57 -17.67
CA ILE A 7 -6.08 -12.47 -17.38
C ILE A 7 -5.91 -12.30 -15.86
N LEU A 8 -7.03 -12.35 -15.11
CA LEU A 8 -7.01 -12.18 -13.64
C LEU A 8 -6.26 -13.29 -12.92
N SER A 9 -6.36 -14.54 -13.42
CA SER A 9 -5.73 -15.72 -12.83
C SER A 9 -4.40 -16.10 -13.45
N LYS A 10 -3.85 -15.29 -14.35
CA LYS A 10 -2.58 -15.59 -15.02
C LYS A 10 -1.44 -15.69 -14.00
N PRO A 11 -0.69 -16.81 -13.98
CA PRO A 11 0.39 -16.99 -13.01
C PRO A 11 1.66 -16.19 -13.34
N ASP A 12 1.77 -15.69 -14.59
CA ASP A 12 2.89 -14.93 -15.09
C ASP A 12 2.64 -13.41 -15.10
N ARG A 13 3.69 -12.64 -15.37
CA ARG A 13 3.55 -11.20 -15.59
C ARG A 13 2.64 -10.91 -16.78
N LEU A 14 1.78 -9.90 -16.60
CA LEU A 14 0.90 -9.43 -17.65
C LEU A 14 1.69 -8.75 -18.75
N THR A 15 1.31 -8.99 -20.00
CA THR A 15 1.74 -8.19 -21.15
C THR A 15 1.15 -6.77 -21.06
N ALA A 16 1.69 -5.84 -21.84
CA ALA A 16 1.15 -4.47 -21.91
C ALA A 16 -0.34 -4.44 -22.32
N ASN A 17 -0.74 -5.31 -23.26
CA ASN A 17 -2.14 -5.40 -23.71
C ASN A 17 -3.05 -5.97 -22.62
N GLU A 18 -2.64 -7.03 -21.91
CA GLU A 18 -3.40 -7.60 -20.80
C GLU A 18 -3.53 -6.60 -19.66
N TYR A 19 -2.46 -5.86 -19.35
CA TYR A 19 -2.53 -4.80 -18.33
C TYR A 19 -3.46 -3.65 -18.76
N ALA A 20 -3.51 -3.30 -20.06
CA ALA A 20 -4.47 -2.33 -20.58
C ALA A 20 -5.93 -2.81 -20.35
N ILE A 21 -6.20 -4.10 -20.59
CA ILE A 21 -7.53 -4.70 -20.34
C ILE A 21 -7.87 -4.64 -18.85
N ILE A 22 -6.92 -4.94 -17.95
CA ILE A 22 -7.17 -4.82 -16.51
C ILE A 22 -7.49 -3.38 -16.12
N LYS A 23 -6.81 -2.39 -16.68
CA LYS A 23 -7.09 -0.98 -16.36
C LYS A 23 -8.52 -0.55 -16.69
N GLU A 24 -9.18 -1.23 -17.65
CA GLU A 24 -10.59 -0.94 -17.97
C GLU A 24 -11.57 -1.27 -16.82
N HIS A 25 -11.16 -2.00 -15.78
CA HIS A 25 -12.07 -2.31 -14.67
C HIS A 25 -12.62 -1.07 -13.97
N VAL A 26 -11.90 0.04 -13.95
CA VAL A 26 -12.36 1.29 -13.33
C VAL A 26 -13.50 1.93 -14.15
N ASN A 27 -13.36 1.94 -15.48
CA ASN A 27 -14.40 2.40 -16.39
C ASN A 27 -15.64 1.49 -16.32
N LEU A 28 -15.43 0.18 -16.36
CA LEU A 28 -16.50 -0.83 -16.27
C LEU A 28 -17.22 -0.74 -14.92
N GLY A 29 -16.49 -0.59 -13.81
CA GLY A 29 -17.06 -0.39 -12.49
C GLY A 29 -17.90 0.87 -12.41
N TYR A 30 -17.41 1.98 -12.94
CA TYR A 30 -18.15 3.23 -13.01
C TYR A 30 -19.45 3.09 -13.85
N GLN A 31 -19.39 2.43 -15.01
CA GLN A 31 -20.57 2.20 -15.85
C GLN A 31 -21.69 1.42 -15.12
N ILE A 32 -21.32 0.48 -14.23
CA ILE A 32 -22.31 -0.27 -13.43
C ILE A 32 -23.04 0.64 -12.44
N VAL A 33 -22.36 1.64 -11.87
CA VAL A 33 -22.89 2.45 -10.76
C VAL A 33 -23.32 3.86 -11.15
N LYS A 34 -23.03 4.33 -12.36
CA LYS A 34 -23.25 5.72 -12.78
C LYS A 34 -24.70 6.19 -12.60
N ASP A 35 -25.66 5.32 -12.87
CA ASP A 35 -27.08 5.61 -12.78
C ASP A 35 -27.70 5.13 -11.44
N ALA A 36 -26.90 4.57 -10.52
CA ALA A 36 -27.36 4.14 -9.21
C ALA A 36 -27.55 5.35 -8.28
N ASP A 37 -28.53 5.24 -7.38
CA ASP A 37 -28.78 6.24 -6.32
C ASP A 37 -27.79 6.06 -5.15
N ILE A 38 -26.53 6.42 -5.39
CA ILE A 38 -25.44 6.39 -4.41
C ILE A 38 -24.65 7.72 -4.49
N ASP A 39 -23.94 8.03 -3.42
CA ASP A 39 -23.14 9.26 -3.32
C ASP A 39 -22.12 9.38 -4.47
N GLU A 40 -22.06 10.54 -5.11
CA GLU A 40 -21.14 10.81 -6.21
C GLU A 40 -19.67 10.65 -5.82
N ARG A 41 -19.33 10.81 -4.52
CA ARG A 41 -17.98 10.55 -4.01
C ARG A 41 -17.61 9.08 -4.12
N VAL A 42 -18.57 8.16 -3.94
CA VAL A 42 -18.36 6.71 -4.13
C VAL A 42 -18.15 6.39 -5.60
N LYS A 43 -18.98 6.96 -6.49
CA LYS A 43 -18.83 6.78 -7.95
C LYS A 43 -17.46 7.26 -8.43
N SER A 44 -17.06 8.46 -7.97
CA SER A 44 -15.73 9.01 -8.28
C SER A 44 -14.60 8.14 -7.77
N ALA A 45 -14.70 7.59 -6.55
CA ALA A 45 -13.69 6.70 -6.01
C ALA A 45 -13.57 5.40 -6.83
N ILE A 46 -14.67 4.83 -7.29
CA ILE A 46 -14.64 3.64 -8.17
C ILE A 46 -13.87 3.92 -9.46
N LEU A 47 -14.06 5.09 -10.06
CA LEU A 47 -13.40 5.47 -11.31
C LEU A 47 -11.92 5.81 -11.10
N LEU A 48 -11.57 6.48 -9.99
CA LEU A 48 -10.30 7.21 -9.85
C LEU A 48 -9.34 6.61 -8.82
N HIS A 49 -9.64 5.45 -8.21
CA HIS A 49 -8.80 4.84 -7.16
C HIS A 49 -7.42 4.35 -7.64
N HIS A 50 -7.13 4.44 -8.92
CA HIS A 50 -5.80 4.19 -9.47
C HIS A 50 -5.11 5.45 -10.00
N GLU A 51 -5.70 6.62 -9.78
CA GLU A 51 -5.00 7.89 -10.03
C GLU A 51 -3.92 8.12 -8.97
N LYS A 52 -2.89 8.88 -9.34
CA LYS A 52 -1.77 9.25 -8.48
C LYS A 52 -1.55 10.75 -8.55
N CYS A 53 -1.17 11.36 -7.44
CA CYS A 53 -1.02 12.81 -7.31
C CYS A 53 -0.03 13.45 -8.30
N ASP A 54 0.92 12.66 -8.83
CA ASP A 54 1.89 13.08 -9.83
C ASP A 54 1.38 12.97 -11.28
N GLY A 55 0.16 12.46 -11.50
CA GLY A 55 -0.42 12.23 -12.82
C GLY A 55 0.04 10.94 -13.50
N SER A 56 0.80 10.07 -12.82
CA SER A 56 1.25 8.78 -13.38
C SER A 56 0.21 7.66 -13.25
N GLY A 57 -0.98 7.98 -12.71
CA GLY A 57 -2.10 7.06 -12.55
C GLY A 57 -2.94 6.84 -13.81
N TYR A 58 -4.08 6.23 -13.63
CA TYR A 58 -5.09 6.00 -14.68
C TYR A 58 -6.51 6.04 -14.08
N PRO A 59 -7.57 6.25 -14.87
CA PRO A 59 -7.63 6.25 -16.32
C PRO A 59 -7.31 7.59 -16.98
N MET A 60 -7.31 8.72 -16.25
CA MET A 60 -7.24 10.06 -16.82
C MET A 60 -5.87 10.71 -16.64
N GLY A 61 -5.00 10.19 -15.75
CA GLY A 61 -3.71 10.81 -15.42
C GLY A 61 -3.87 12.14 -14.68
N LEU A 62 -4.84 12.20 -13.76
CA LEU A 62 -5.16 13.40 -12.98
C LEU A 62 -4.03 13.74 -12.01
N LYS A 63 -3.88 15.03 -11.72
CA LYS A 63 -3.00 15.51 -10.65
C LYS A 63 -3.76 15.72 -9.35
N SER A 64 -3.01 15.93 -8.28
CA SER A 64 -3.55 15.98 -6.90
C SER A 64 -4.77 16.88 -6.76
N GLU A 65 -4.75 18.05 -7.38
CA GLU A 65 -5.84 19.05 -7.30
C GLU A 65 -7.16 18.55 -7.89
N ASP A 66 -7.11 17.63 -8.87
CA ASP A 66 -8.28 17.12 -9.59
C ASP A 66 -8.77 15.77 -9.05
N ILE A 67 -8.02 15.11 -8.13
CA ILE A 67 -8.39 13.83 -7.54
C ILE A 67 -9.21 14.06 -6.27
N PRO A 68 -10.47 13.57 -6.18
CA PRO A 68 -11.28 13.65 -4.97
C PRO A 68 -10.64 12.94 -3.77
N ASP A 69 -10.83 13.48 -2.56
CA ASP A 69 -10.26 12.94 -1.31
C ASP A 69 -10.57 11.46 -1.11
N PHE A 70 -11.80 11.00 -1.40
CA PHE A 70 -12.18 9.59 -1.30
C PHE A 70 -11.35 8.68 -2.23
N ALA A 71 -11.11 9.12 -3.46
CA ALA A 71 -10.27 8.36 -4.40
C ALA A 71 -8.82 8.28 -3.88
N LYS A 72 -8.24 9.38 -3.38
CA LYS A 72 -6.90 9.39 -2.77
C LYS A 72 -6.76 8.41 -1.62
N ILE A 73 -7.78 8.34 -0.73
CA ILE A 73 -7.77 7.41 0.41
C ILE A 73 -7.80 5.96 -0.08
N ILE A 74 -8.69 5.63 -1.02
CA ILE A 74 -8.81 4.27 -1.56
C ILE A 74 -7.53 3.88 -2.32
N THR A 75 -6.93 4.78 -3.10
CA THR A 75 -5.65 4.55 -3.79
C THR A 75 -4.55 4.09 -2.81
N ILE A 76 -4.42 4.76 -1.67
CA ILE A 76 -3.42 4.42 -0.65
C ILE A 76 -3.69 3.03 -0.06
N ALA A 77 -4.95 2.75 0.29
CA ALA A 77 -5.35 1.47 0.87
C ALA A 77 -5.18 0.31 -0.13
N ASP A 78 -5.60 0.50 -1.39
CA ASP A 78 -5.48 -0.50 -2.45
C ASP A 78 -4.01 -0.86 -2.74
N ILE A 79 -3.14 0.14 -2.84
CA ILE A 79 -1.71 -0.08 -3.06
C ILE A 79 -1.10 -0.84 -1.89
N TYR A 80 -1.42 -0.48 -0.64
CA TYR A 80 -0.94 -1.17 0.54
C TYR A 80 -1.40 -2.64 0.56
N ASP A 81 -2.70 -2.89 0.36
CA ASP A 81 -3.25 -4.25 0.28
C ASP A 81 -2.61 -5.05 -0.85
N ALA A 82 -2.53 -4.45 -2.03
CA ALA A 82 -1.90 -5.10 -3.17
C ALA A 82 -0.44 -5.51 -2.91
N MET A 83 0.31 -4.78 -2.10
CA MET A 83 1.71 -5.08 -1.79
C MET A 83 1.86 -6.08 -0.62
N THR A 84 0.96 -6.06 0.35
CA THR A 84 1.00 -6.92 1.54
C THR A 84 0.23 -8.23 1.40
N SER A 85 -0.63 -8.35 0.39
CA SER A 85 -1.37 -9.58 0.09
C SER A 85 -0.58 -10.50 -0.85
N SER A 86 -0.64 -11.82 -0.60
CA SER A 86 -0.10 -12.84 -1.51
C SER A 86 -0.97 -12.91 -2.77
N ARG A 87 -0.34 -12.85 -3.93
CA ARG A 87 -1.00 -13.04 -5.22
C ARG A 87 -0.42 -14.26 -5.92
N ILE A 88 -1.13 -14.79 -6.91
CA ILE A 88 -0.72 -16.01 -7.65
C ILE A 88 0.72 -15.92 -8.16
N TYR A 89 1.15 -14.73 -8.56
CA TYR A 89 2.47 -14.46 -9.16
C TYR A 89 3.48 -13.77 -8.23
N ARG A 90 3.09 -13.45 -6.96
CA ARG A 90 3.96 -12.73 -6.02
C ARG A 90 3.62 -13.07 -4.56
N LYS A 91 4.65 -13.36 -3.77
CA LYS A 91 4.51 -13.44 -2.30
C LYS A 91 4.23 -12.06 -1.71
N ALA A 92 3.52 -12.04 -0.59
CA ALA A 92 3.33 -10.84 0.21
C ALA A 92 4.68 -10.21 0.60
N LEU A 93 4.79 -8.90 0.50
CA LEU A 93 5.95 -8.17 1.01
C LEU A 93 5.81 -7.97 2.52
N CYS A 94 6.95 -7.85 3.20
CA CYS A 94 6.97 -7.47 4.60
C CYS A 94 6.30 -6.08 4.77
N PRO A 95 5.32 -5.92 5.67
CA PRO A 95 4.61 -4.66 5.86
C PRO A 95 5.54 -3.46 6.11
N PHE A 96 6.64 -3.65 6.85
CA PHE A 96 7.61 -2.57 7.10
C PHE A 96 8.37 -2.15 5.84
N HIS A 97 8.60 -3.06 4.88
CA HIS A 97 9.14 -2.70 3.57
C HIS A 97 8.12 -1.89 2.77
N VAL A 98 6.85 -2.28 2.81
CA VAL A 98 5.77 -1.56 2.13
C VAL A 98 5.61 -0.16 2.71
N VAL A 99 5.61 -0.03 4.04
CA VAL A 99 5.57 1.28 4.73
C VAL A 99 6.74 2.15 4.27
N ARG A 100 7.98 1.63 4.23
CA ARG A 100 9.16 2.36 3.74
C ARG A 100 8.98 2.88 2.31
N ASP A 101 8.56 2.00 1.41
CA ASP A 101 8.42 2.35 -0.01
C ASP A 101 7.31 3.40 -0.20
N MET A 102 6.21 3.28 0.55
CA MET A 102 5.12 4.27 0.53
C MET A 102 5.48 5.58 1.23
N GLU A 103 6.34 5.59 2.26
CA GLU A 103 6.88 6.82 2.86
C GLU A 103 7.67 7.64 1.82
N GLN A 104 8.44 6.98 0.94
CA GLN A 104 9.19 7.65 -0.14
C GLN A 104 8.25 8.30 -1.17
N ASP A 105 7.12 7.68 -1.44
CA ASP A 105 6.12 8.16 -2.40
C ASP A 105 5.09 9.14 -1.78
N ALA A 106 5.13 9.36 -0.46
CA ALA A 106 4.11 10.10 0.30
C ALA A 106 3.95 11.57 -0.14
N PHE A 107 4.98 12.19 -0.73
CA PHE A 107 4.97 13.57 -1.18
C PHE A 107 4.96 13.72 -2.71
N THR A 108 4.91 12.62 -3.43
CA THR A 108 4.92 12.61 -4.90
C THR A 108 3.67 11.95 -5.46
N LYS A 109 3.53 10.64 -5.25
CA LYS A 109 2.40 9.85 -5.78
C LYS A 109 1.16 9.91 -4.92
N PHE A 110 1.32 10.17 -3.63
CA PHE A 110 0.21 10.26 -2.68
C PHE A 110 0.03 11.68 -2.16
N ASP A 111 -1.14 11.96 -1.60
CA ASP A 111 -1.39 13.16 -0.81
C ASP A 111 -0.95 12.91 0.64
N PRO A 112 0.04 13.66 1.17
CA PRO A 112 0.55 13.44 2.53
C PRO A 112 -0.50 13.64 3.62
N LYS A 113 -1.55 14.41 3.34
CA LYS A 113 -2.71 14.58 4.23
C LYS A 113 -3.36 13.23 4.59
N PHE A 114 -3.37 12.28 3.66
CA PHE A 114 -3.98 10.97 3.83
C PHE A 114 -2.96 9.85 4.03
N SER A 115 -1.84 9.89 3.29
CA SER A 115 -0.85 8.81 3.32
C SER A 115 -0.11 8.73 4.66
N LEU A 116 0.30 9.86 5.23
CA LEU A 116 1.05 9.84 6.49
C LEU A 116 0.23 9.30 7.67
N PRO A 117 -1.02 9.75 7.92
CA PRO A 117 -1.86 9.15 8.96
C PRO A 117 -2.15 7.68 8.72
N PHE A 118 -2.39 7.26 7.47
CA PHE A 118 -2.60 5.86 7.12
C PHE A 118 -1.38 5.01 7.48
N LEU A 119 -0.19 5.40 7.01
CA LEU A 119 1.06 4.67 7.28
C LEU A 119 1.39 4.63 8.78
N LYS A 120 1.13 5.72 9.51
CA LYS A 120 1.28 5.75 10.97
C LYS A 120 0.37 4.74 11.65
N ASN A 121 -0.91 4.68 11.27
CA ASN A 121 -1.87 3.72 11.82
C ASN A 121 -1.44 2.28 11.50
N VAL A 122 -1.02 2.01 10.26
CA VAL A 122 -0.49 0.70 9.85
C VAL A 122 0.72 0.32 10.70
N ALA A 123 1.75 1.17 10.77
CA ALA A 123 2.94 0.87 11.54
C ALA A 123 2.63 0.62 13.02
N THR A 124 1.77 1.47 13.61
CA THR A 124 1.36 1.36 15.02
C THR A 124 0.61 0.06 15.32
N SER A 125 -0.16 -0.47 14.36
CA SER A 125 -0.86 -1.76 14.53
C SER A 125 0.06 -2.96 14.73
N TYR A 126 1.35 -2.81 14.43
CA TYR A 126 2.37 -3.85 14.64
C TYR A 126 3.06 -3.78 16.01
N ILE A 127 2.76 -2.81 16.86
CA ILE A 127 3.28 -2.80 18.25
C ILE A 127 2.78 -4.04 18.97
N GLY A 128 3.69 -4.75 19.65
CA GLY A 128 3.44 -6.04 20.30
C GLY A 128 3.62 -7.26 19.40
N ASN A 129 3.79 -7.08 18.10
CA ASN A 129 4.05 -8.20 17.19
C ASN A 129 5.53 -8.59 17.21
N ASN A 130 5.77 -9.90 17.09
CA ASN A 130 7.11 -10.43 16.91
C ASN A 130 7.57 -10.25 15.46
N VAL A 131 8.83 -9.89 15.29
CA VAL A 131 9.45 -9.66 13.98
C VAL A 131 10.81 -10.34 13.88
N LYS A 132 11.23 -10.61 12.65
CA LYS A 132 12.57 -11.11 12.34
C LYS A 132 13.38 -10.00 11.69
N LEU A 133 14.59 -9.78 12.20
CA LEU A 133 15.55 -8.81 11.66
C LEU A 133 16.42 -9.45 10.57
N SER A 134 17.04 -8.62 9.74
CA SER A 134 17.89 -9.07 8.62
C SER A 134 19.17 -9.79 9.05
N ASP A 135 19.62 -9.59 10.29
CA ASP A 135 20.75 -10.32 10.89
C ASP A 135 20.36 -11.66 11.54
N GLY A 136 19.07 -12.02 11.49
CA GLY A 136 18.52 -13.25 12.01
C GLY A 136 17.93 -13.18 13.41
N ARG A 137 18.18 -12.12 14.18
CA ARG A 137 17.55 -11.91 15.49
C ARG A 137 16.04 -11.79 15.35
N THR A 138 15.34 -12.16 16.43
CA THR A 138 13.90 -11.95 16.58
C THR A 138 13.63 -11.04 17.76
N GLY A 139 12.52 -10.33 17.73
CA GLY A 139 12.13 -9.44 18.84
C GLY A 139 10.73 -8.88 18.63
N GLU A 140 10.24 -8.18 19.64
CA GLU A 140 8.93 -7.55 19.67
C GLU A 140 9.04 -6.08 19.30
N VAL A 141 8.15 -5.60 18.43
CA VAL A 141 8.02 -4.16 18.11
C VAL A 141 7.43 -3.45 19.34
N VAL A 142 8.19 -2.54 19.94
CA VAL A 142 7.76 -1.86 21.18
C VAL A 142 7.44 -0.39 20.99
N LEU A 143 8.02 0.27 19.98
CA LEU A 143 7.76 1.69 19.71
C LEU A 143 7.95 1.99 18.23
N ILE A 144 7.02 2.77 17.65
CA ILE A 144 7.15 3.30 16.29
C ILE A 144 7.80 4.68 16.34
N ASN A 145 8.82 4.86 15.50
CA ASN A 145 9.46 6.18 15.31
C ASN A 145 8.59 7.02 14.37
N GLU A 146 8.09 8.15 14.84
CA GLU A 146 7.19 9.03 14.05
C GLU A 146 7.87 9.66 12.81
N HIS A 147 9.19 9.72 12.78
CA HIS A 147 9.98 10.26 11.66
C HIS A 147 10.54 9.18 10.73
N ALA A 148 10.31 7.90 11.05
CA ALA A 148 10.75 6.75 10.28
C ALA A 148 9.87 5.54 10.63
N LEU A 149 8.63 5.54 10.14
CA LEU A 149 7.58 4.57 10.51
C LEU A 149 7.99 3.13 10.22
N SER A 150 8.79 2.92 9.19
CA SER A 150 9.33 1.61 8.78
C SER A 150 10.50 1.13 9.65
N ARG A 151 10.99 1.96 10.61
CA ARG A 151 12.18 1.69 11.42
C ARG A 151 11.88 1.83 12.93
N PRO A 152 11.10 0.90 13.48
CA PRO A 152 10.70 0.92 14.88
C PRO A 152 11.85 0.58 15.84
N ILE A 153 11.57 0.69 17.14
CA ILE A 153 12.38 0.08 18.19
C ILE A 153 11.87 -1.33 18.43
N VAL A 154 12.79 -2.29 18.38
CA VAL A 154 12.53 -3.71 18.58
C VAL A 154 13.22 -4.17 19.86
N LYS A 155 12.49 -4.82 20.76
CA LYS A 155 13.02 -5.48 21.95
C LYS A 155 13.39 -6.92 21.60
N CYS A 156 14.67 -7.22 21.54
CA CYS A 156 15.22 -8.55 21.28
C CYS A 156 15.39 -9.35 22.59
N GLU A 157 15.83 -10.60 22.48
CA GLU A 157 16.16 -11.43 23.63
C GLU A 157 17.19 -10.76 24.56
N GLY A 158 17.16 -11.08 25.85
CA GLY A 158 18.07 -10.49 26.85
C GLY A 158 17.75 -9.03 27.21
N ASN A 159 16.54 -8.53 26.89
CA ASN A 159 16.14 -7.13 27.09
C ASN A 159 16.97 -6.10 26.29
N GLU A 160 17.60 -6.52 25.20
CA GLU A 160 18.27 -5.62 24.27
C GLU A 160 17.26 -4.83 23.46
N PHE A 161 17.37 -3.50 23.42
CA PHE A 161 16.54 -2.62 22.59
C PHE A 161 17.33 -2.17 21.36
N VAL A 162 16.82 -2.49 20.19
CA VAL A 162 17.42 -2.13 18.89
C VAL A 162 16.59 -1.03 18.26
N ASP A 163 17.14 0.17 18.16
CA ASP A 163 16.55 1.32 17.47
C ASP A 163 16.92 1.26 15.98
N LEU A 164 16.03 0.73 15.15
CA LEU A 164 16.29 0.56 13.72
C LEU A 164 16.48 1.89 12.98
N SER A 165 16.04 3.01 13.54
CA SER A 165 16.30 4.32 12.92
C SER A 165 17.79 4.72 12.95
N LYS A 166 18.57 4.16 13.87
CA LYS A 166 20.01 4.37 14.02
C LYS A 166 20.85 3.30 13.32
N GLU A 167 20.28 2.12 13.09
CA GLU A 167 20.94 0.93 12.53
C GLU A 167 20.68 0.79 11.01
N ARG A 168 21.37 1.59 10.19
CA ARG A 168 21.10 1.70 8.74
C ARG A 168 21.11 0.37 7.97
N ASN A 169 21.91 -0.59 8.40
CA ASN A 169 22.09 -1.89 7.73
C ASN A 169 21.15 -2.99 8.25
N LEU A 170 20.29 -2.64 9.20
CA LEU A 170 19.39 -3.59 9.84
C LEU A 170 17.94 -3.24 9.49
N GLU A 171 17.15 -4.22 9.10
CA GLU A 171 15.73 -4.03 8.77
C GLU A 171 14.87 -5.21 9.23
N ILE A 172 13.56 -4.99 9.33
CA ILE A 172 12.60 -6.07 9.57
C ILE A 172 12.32 -6.78 8.25
N VAL A 173 12.60 -8.08 8.19
CA VAL A 173 12.39 -8.91 6.99
C VAL A 173 11.09 -9.69 7.03
N ALA A 174 10.52 -9.93 8.21
CA ALA A 174 9.24 -10.61 8.38
C ALA A 174 8.55 -10.21 9.68
N VAL A 175 7.22 -10.19 9.66
CA VAL A 175 6.37 -10.22 10.86
C VAL A 175 6.06 -11.68 11.14
N LEU A 176 6.25 -12.13 12.38
CA LEU A 176 6.01 -13.49 12.82
C LEU A 176 4.59 -13.59 13.39
N GLN A 177 3.90 -14.65 13.01
CA GLN A 177 2.56 -14.96 13.53
C GLN A 177 2.66 -15.75 14.84
#